data_4502b01555c25784fe8a0f6d3174153d
#
_entry.id   4502b01555c25784fe8a0f6d3174153d
#
_cell.length_a   1.000
_cell.length_b   1.000
_cell.length_c   1.000
_cell.angle_alpha   90.00
_cell.angle_beta   90.00
_cell.angle_gamma   90.00
#
_symmetry.space_group_name_H-M   'P 1'
#
loop_
_entity.id
_entity.type
_entity.pdbx_description
1 polymer ?
#
loop_
_entity_poly.entity_id
_entity_poly.type
_entity_poly.pdbx_seq_one_letter_code
_entity_poly.pdbx_strand_id
1 'polypeptide(L)' 'MNLFETVKTAVNAREAAQLYGVAVNRCGMALCPFHNDHHPSLLVADDHYHCFACGAHGDVIDLASNLFGLSLYDAARKLA' A
#
# COMPACT_ATOMS: atom_id res chain seq x y z
N MET A 1 20.65 5.97 7.40
CA MET A 1 19.26 5.62 7.10
C MET A 1 19.16 4.12 6.92
N ASN A 2 18.21 3.44 7.56
CA ASN A 2 18.07 1.99 7.42
C ASN A 2 17.22 1.64 6.18
N LEU A 3 17.11 0.35 5.88
CA LEU A 3 16.37 -0.13 4.71
C LEU A 3 14.92 0.38 4.70
N PHE A 4 14.23 0.35 5.83
CA PHE A 4 12.83 0.78 5.90
C PHE A 4 12.69 2.27 5.59
N GLU A 5 13.52 3.11 6.17
CA GLU A 5 13.48 4.54 5.91
C GLU A 5 13.84 4.87 4.46
N THR A 6 14.84 4.17 3.90
CA THR A 6 15.23 4.35 2.51
C THR A 6 14.07 4.03 1.57
N VAL A 7 13.39 2.91 1.81
CA VAL A 7 12.26 2.49 0.97
C VAL A 7 11.08 3.46 1.12
N LYS A 8 10.74 3.85 2.34
CA LYS A 8 9.63 4.79 2.57
C LYS A 8 9.87 6.13 1.89
N THR A 9 11.11 6.58 1.83
CA THR A 9 11.47 7.85 1.20
C THR A 9 11.49 7.75 -0.32
N ALA A 10 11.96 6.62 -0.86
CA ALA A 10 12.20 6.46 -2.29
C ALA A 10 11.00 5.90 -3.06
N VAL A 11 10.09 5.18 -2.39
CA VAL A 11 8.98 4.48 -3.05
C VAL A 11 7.66 5.15 -2.72
N ASN A 12 6.95 5.58 -3.77
CA ASN A 12 5.62 6.18 -3.66
C ASN A 12 4.58 5.08 -3.49
N ALA A 13 3.76 5.15 -2.43
CA ALA A 13 2.78 4.11 -2.11
C ALA A 13 1.71 3.98 -3.21
N ARG A 14 1.27 5.09 -3.79
CA ARG A 14 0.30 5.06 -4.88
C ARG A 14 0.85 4.36 -6.12
N GLU A 15 2.08 4.68 -6.50
CA GLU A 15 2.72 4.04 -7.64
C GLU A 15 2.94 2.55 -7.39
N ALA A 16 3.36 2.18 -6.18
CA ALA A 16 3.53 0.77 -5.81
C ALA A 16 2.19 0.03 -5.88
N ALA A 17 1.12 0.62 -5.35
CA ALA A 17 -0.20 0.02 -5.38
C ALA A 17 -0.65 -0.25 -6.83
N GLN A 18 -0.48 0.73 -7.71
CA GLN A 18 -0.84 0.58 -9.12
C GLN A 18 0.00 -0.49 -9.81
N LEU A 19 1.30 -0.54 -9.51
CA LEU A 19 2.19 -1.56 -10.04
C LEU A 19 1.77 -2.97 -9.60
N TYR A 20 1.25 -3.10 -8.40
CA TYR A 20 0.81 -4.39 -7.84
C TYR A 20 -0.66 -4.71 -8.14
N GLY A 21 -1.29 -3.97 -9.04
CA GLY A 21 -2.62 -4.30 -9.52
C GLY A 21 -3.77 -3.67 -8.74
N VAL A 22 -3.50 -2.76 -7.83
CA VAL A 22 -4.55 -2.00 -7.12
C VAL A 22 -4.92 -0.80 -7.99
N ALA A 23 -6.13 -0.80 -8.55
CA ALA A 23 -6.57 0.27 -9.45
C ALA A 23 -6.99 1.50 -8.64
N VAL A 24 -6.07 2.46 -8.52
CA VAL A 24 -6.31 3.72 -7.79
C VAL A 24 -6.88 4.74 -8.78
N ASN A 25 -8.05 5.30 -8.47
CA ASN A 25 -8.68 6.30 -9.33
C ASN A 25 -8.04 7.69 -9.12
N ARG A 26 -8.50 8.68 -9.89
CA ARG A 26 -7.93 10.03 -9.83
C ARG A 26 -8.11 10.72 -8.46
N CYS A 27 -9.08 10.26 -7.67
CA CYS A 27 -9.30 10.78 -6.32
C CYS A 27 -8.41 10.10 -5.28
N GLY A 28 -7.58 9.15 -5.68
CA GLY A 28 -6.72 8.42 -4.76
C GLY A 28 -7.42 7.27 -4.06
N MET A 29 -8.57 6.83 -4.57
CA MET A 29 -9.38 5.79 -3.95
C MET A 29 -9.36 4.51 -4.80
N ALA A 30 -9.49 3.36 -4.12
CA ALA A 30 -9.51 2.05 -4.77
C ALA A 30 -10.40 1.09 -4.00
N LEU A 31 -10.75 -0.02 -4.65
CA LEU A 31 -11.35 -1.15 -3.93
C LEU A 31 -10.28 -1.74 -3.01
N CYS A 32 -10.64 -2.00 -1.77
CA CYS A 32 -9.70 -2.54 -0.79
C CYS A 32 -9.38 -4.00 -1.11
N PRO A 33 -8.10 -4.38 -1.27
CA PRO A 33 -7.74 -5.77 -1.56
C PRO A 33 -7.74 -6.68 -0.33
N PHE A 34 -7.96 -6.12 0.87
CA PHE A 34 -7.86 -6.86 2.13
C PHE A 34 -9.19 -7.39 2.62
N HIS A 35 -10.30 -7.07 1.91
CA HIS A 35 -11.62 -7.61 2.19
C HIS A 35 -12.45 -7.57 0.91
N ASN A 36 -13.62 -8.20 0.94
CA ASN A 36 -14.53 -8.21 -0.23
C ASN A 36 -15.24 -6.85 -0.32
N ASP A 37 -14.69 -5.96 -1.12
CA ASP A 37 -15.11 -4.56 -1.22
C ASP A 37 -15.86 -4.32 -2.53
N HIS A 38 -17.00 -3.63 -2.44
CA HIS A 38 -17.85 -3.31 -3.60
C HIS A 38 -17.84 -1.82 -3.96
N HIS A 39 -17.27 -0.99 -3.09
CA HIS A 39 -17.15 0.45 -3.28
C HIS A 39 -15.74 0.91 -2.95
N PRO A 40 -15.19 1.90 -3.66
CA PRO A 40 -13.86 2.40 -3.34
C PRO A 40 -13.82 2.96 -1.91
N SER A 41 -13.19 2.22 -1.00
CA SER A 41 -13.07 2.60 0.41
C SER A 41 -11.61 2.69 0.86
N LEU A 42 -10.65 2.32 0.00
CA LEU A 42 -9.24 2.40 0.29
C LEU A 42 -8.67 3.71 -0.25
N LEU A 43 -8.20 4.56 0.65
CA LEU A 43 -7.42 5.74 0.27
C LEU A 43 -5.96 5.33 0.09
N VAL A 44 -5.36 5.67 -1.04
CA VAL A 44 -3.93 5.45 -1.29
C VAL A 44 -3.29 6.80 -1.59
N ALA A 45 -2.56 7.32 -0.60
CA ALA A 45 -1.78 8.53 -0.73
C ALA A 45 -0.36 8.21 -1.18
N ASP A 46 0.51 9.21 -1.30
CA ASP A 46 1.88 9.00 -1.75
C ASP A 46 2.72 8.23 -0.72
N ASP A 47 2.42 8.39 0.56
CA ASP A 47 3.22 7.84 1.65
C ASP A 47 2.48 6.87 2.57
N HIS A 48 1.17 6.65 2.35
CA HIS A 48 0.39 5.76 3.21
C HIS A 48 -0.90 5.30 2.52
N TYR A 49 -1.58 4.35 3.15
CA TYR A 49 -2.92 3.92 2.74
C TYR A 49 -3.82 3.76 3.97
N HIS A 50 -5.11 3.89 3.77
CA HIS A 50 -6.11 3.70 4.83
C HIS A 50 -7.43 3.23 4.22
N CYS A 51 -7.96 2.12 4.72
CA CYS A 51 -9.28 1.63 4.31
C CYS A 51 -10.32 2.08 5.33
N PHE A 52 -11.28 2.87 4.89
CA PHE A 52 -12.34 3.38 5.76
C PHE A 52 -13.39 2.32 6.11
N ALA A 53 -13.40 1.20 5.39
CA ALA A 53 -14.37 0.12 5.65
C ALA A 53 -13.84 -0.91 6.64
N CYS A 54 -12.58 -1.37 6.49
CA CYS A 54 -12.04 -2.43 7.35
C CYS A 54 -10.95 -1.94 8.31
N GLY A 55 -10.52 -0.67 8.20
CA GLY A 55 -9.51 -0.10 9.09
C GLY A 55 -8.07 -0.45 8.76
N ALA A 56 -7.81 -1.19 7.68
CA ALA A 56 -6.44 -1.49 7.26
C ALA A 56 -5.71 -0.18 6.94
N HIS A 57 -4.48 -0.04 7.42
CA HIS A 57 -3.71 1.18 7.20
C HIS A 57 -2.21 0.89 7.33
N GLY A 58 -1.40 1.81 6.86
CA GLY A 58 0.04 1.71 6.99
C GLY A 58 0.78 2.49 5.92
N ASP A 59 2.09 2.25 5.82
CA ASP A 59 2.94 2.84 4.80
C ASP A 59 3.08 1.89 3.60
N VAL A 60 3.97 2.24 2.66
CA VAL A 60 4.18 1.43 1.47
C VAL A 60 4.71 0.03 1.80
N ILE A 61 5.50 -0.09 2.86
CA ILE A 61 6.04 -1.39 3.29
C ILE A 61 4.91 -2.26 3.85
N ASP A 62 4.05 -1.68 4.68
CA ASP A 62 2.87 -2.39 5.20
C ASP A 62 1.96 -2.83 4.05
N LEU A 63 1.80 -1.99 3.04
CA LEU A 63 1.00 -2.34 1.86
C LEU A 63 1.54 -3.58 1.15
N ALA A 64 2.84 -3.60 0.85
CA ALA A 64 3.46 -4.75 0.19
C ALA A 64 3.42 -6.00 1.08
N SER A 65 3.66 -5.84 2.37
CA SER A 65 3.59 -6.94 3.34
C SER A 65 2.21 -7.59 3.33
N ASN A 66 1.16 -6.80 3.41
CA ASN A 66 -0.21 -7.31 3.46
C ASN A 66 -0.68 -7.87 2.12
N LEU A 67 -0.28 -7.27 1.00
CA LEU A 67 -0.67 -7.74 -0.32
C LEU A 67 -0.08 -9.11 -0.66
N PHE A 68 1.16 -9.37 -0.25
CA PHE A 68 1.90 -10.58 -0.65
C PHE A 68 2.13 -11.55 0.49
N GLY A 69 1.65 -11.24 1.70
CA GLY A 69 1.87 -12.12 2.86
C GLY A 69 3.33 -12.23 3.26
N LEU A 70 4.07 -11.14 3.14
CA LEU A 70 5.50 -11.09 3.46
C LEU A 70 5.74 -10.47 4.83
N SER A 71 6.91 -10.77 5.43
CA SER A 71 7.38 -10.02 6.58
C SER A 71 7.66 -8.57 6.17
N LEU A 72 7.73 -7.66 7.11
CA LEU A 72 8.07 -6.27 6.81
C LEU A 72 9.43 -6.15 6.15
N TYR A 73 10.41 -6.94 6.60
CA TYR A 73 11.75 -6.94 6.00
C TYR A 73 11.72 -7.41 4.55
N ASP A 74 11.02 -8.51 4.26
CA ASP A 74 10.91 -9.03 2.90
C ASP A 74 10.13 -8.09 2.00
N ALA A 75 9.10 -7.44 2.53
CA ALA A 75 8.34 -6.43 1.80
C ALA A 75 9.23 -5.23 1.44
N ALA A 76 10.03 -4.75 2.38
CA ALA A 76 10.96 -3.65 2.13
C ALA A 76 11.99 -4.03 1.06
N ARG A 77 12.50 -5.25 1.08
CA ARG A 77 13.44 -5.72 0.06
C ARG A 77 12.80 -5.83 -1.31
N LYS A 78 11.54 -6.24 -1.38
CA LYS A 78 10.80 -6.32 -2.64
C LYS A 78 10.63 -4.93 -3.28
N LEU A 79 10.41 -3.91 -2.46
CA LEU A 79 10.22 -2.54 -2.91
C LEU A 79 11.54 -1.82 -3.27
N ALA A 80 12.62 -2.27 -2.69
CA ALA A 80 13.92 -1.64 -2.88
C ALA A 80 14.45 -1.78 -4.31
#